data_1307ee94a3902a880cf57b6096d440ea
#
_entry.id   1307ee94a3902a880cf57b6096d440ea
#
_cell.length_a   1.000
_cell.length_b   1.000
_cell.length_c   1.000
_cell.angle_alpha   90.00
_cell.angle_beta   90.00
_cell.angle_gamma   90.00
#
_symmetry.space_group_name_H-M   'P 1'
#
loop_
_entity.id
_entity.type
_entity.pdbx_description
1 polymer ?
#
loop_
_entity_poly.entity_id
_entity_poly.type
_entity_poly.pdbx_seq_one_letter_code
_entity_poly.pdbx_strand_id
1 'polypeptide(L)'
;DKVSGRAEYAVDVVVPGMAYGKLVPSPLPHALITSIDASKARALPGVYAVLTGAELVNMETHYGSDKKDRPIVAMGKVRFQGEPVAAVAAIDLQTAEAAAELIEVEYEELSAASDIASALAEGAAPIHDSNWCHEYGYEWGDVDEAFKACDRIYEDTFTFPMVYHYAMEPHSCVASFEGDRLRV
;
A
#
# COMPACT_ATOMS: atom_id res chain seq x y z
N ASP A 1 -22.02 12.68 -19.60
CA ASP A 1 -21.54 11.35 -19.92
C ASP A 1 -21.72 10.38 -18.76
N LYS A 2 -21.47 10.77 -17.49
CA LYS A 2 -21.62 9.89 -16.31
C LYS A 2 -23.02 9.31 -16.16
N VAL A 3 -24.06 10.15 -16.24
CA VAL A 3 -25.46 9.70 -16.11
C VAL A 3 -26.00 8.93 -17.30
N SER A 4 -25.30 8.97 -18.44
CA SER A 4 -25.66 8.21 -19.65
C SER A 4 -24.87 6.92 -19.82
N GLY A 5 -23.94 6.60 -18.91
CA GLY A 5 -23.06 5.43 -18.98
C GLY A 5 -22.00 5.49 -20.09
N ARG A 6 -21.67 6.70 -20.57
CA ARG A 6 -20.66 6.91 -21.63
C ARG A 6 -19.34 7.47 -21.10
N ALA A 7 -19.23 7.68 -19.79
CA ALA A 7 -17.97 8.10 -19.20
C ALA A 7 -16.97 6.93 -19.29
N GLU A 8 -15.80 7.22 -19.84
CA GLU A 8 -14.67 6.28 -19.84
C GLU A 8 -13.80 6.59 -18.63
N TYR A 9 -13.45 5.54 -17.90
CA TYR A 9 -12.56 5.58 -16.75
C TYR A 9 -11.22 4.92 -17.10
N ALA A 10 -10.20 5.10 -16.27
CA ALA A 10 -8.89 4.52 -16.55
C ALA A 10 -8.93 2.99 -16.74
N VAL A 11 -9.85 2.31 -16.04
CA VAL A 11 -10.06 0.85 -16.18
C VAL A 11 -10.62 0.44 -17.55
N ASP A 12 -11.30 1.35 -18.25
CA ASP A 12 -11.92 1.11 -19.57
C ASP A 12 -10.94 1.35 -20.72
N VAL A 13 -9.78 1.93 -20.43
CA VAL A 13 -8.79 2.26 -21.46
C VAL A 13 -8.12 0.99 -21.96
N VAL A 14 -8.24 0.74 -23.26
CA VAL A 14 -7.57 -0.38 -23.93
C VAL A 14 -6.66 0.15 -25.03
N VAL A 15 -5.36 -0.11 -24.91
CA VAL A 15 -4.37 0.26 -25.91
C VAL A 15 -3.88 -1.01 -26.62
N PRO A 16 -3.81 -1.04 -27.97
CA PRO A 16 -3.31 -2.21 -28.69
C PRO A 16 -1.92 -2.64 -28.21
N GLY A 17 -1.78 -3.90 -27.84
CA GLY A 17 -0.51 -4.48 -27.37
C GLY A 17 -0.16 -4.13 -25.93
N MET A 18 -1.08 -3.55 -25.13
CA MET A 18 -0.82 -3.30 -23.72
C MET A 18 -0.68 -4.61 -22.94
N ALA A 19 0.13 -4.58 -21.88
CA ALA A 19 0.19 -5.63 -20.88
C ALA A 19 -0.80 -5.34 -19.75
N TYR A 20 -1.29 -6.38 -19.11
CA TYR A 20 -2.16 -6.30 -17.94
C TYR A 20 -1.37 -6.61 -16.69
N GLY A 21 -1.50 -5.73 -15.69
CA GLY A 21 -0.82 -5.85 -14.41
C GLY A 21 -1.72 -6.45 -13.33
N LYS A 22 -1.15 -7.34 -12.50
CA LYS A 22 -1.80 -7.83 -11.29
C LYS A 22 -0.83 -7.79 -10.13
N LEU A 23 -1.29 -7.25 -9.00
CA LEU A 23 -0.54 -7.26 -7.74
C LEU A 23 -0.87 -8.52 -6.94
N VAL A 24 0.12 -9.04 -6.22
CA VAL A 24 -0.02 -10.13 -5.25
C VAL A 24 -0.04 -9.50 -3.85
N PRO A 25 -1.21 -9.40 -3.21
CA PRO A 25 -1.33 -8.81 -1.89
C PRO A 25 -0.92 -9.78 -0.79
N SER A 26 -0.34 -9.27 0.29
CA SER A 26 -0.12 -10.04 1.52
C SER A 26 -1.46 -10.39 2.19
N PRO A 27 -1.67 -11.64 2.62
CA PRO A 27 -2.82 -12.01 3.44
C PRO A 27 -2.65 -11.61 4.92
N LEU A 28 -1.42 -11.30 5.35
CA LEU A 28 -1.07 -11.02 6.73
C LEU A 28 -0.89 -9.53 6.99
N PRO A 29 -1.27 -9.05 8.18
CA PRO A 29 -1.13 -7.63 8.54
C PRO A 29 0.30 -7.25 8.91
N HIS A 30 1.12 -8.18 9.42
CA HIS A 30 2.51 -7.94 9.80
C HIS A 30 3.27 -9.27 9.82
N ALA A 31 4.25 -9.40 8.96
CA ALA A 31 5.05 -10.62 8.84
C ALA A 31 6.41 -10.35 8.19
N LEU A 32 7.40 -11.19 8.49
CA LEU A 32 8.61 -11.29 7.68
C LEU A 32 8.29 -12.14 6.44
N ILE A 33 8.81 -11.73 5.29
CA ILE A 33 8.81 -12.53 4.07
C ILE A 33 10.07 -13.39 4.11
N THR A 34 9.90 -14.69 4.28
CA THR A 34 11.04 -15.63 4.37
C THR A 34 11.46 -16.15 3.00
N SER A 35 10.50 -16.33 2.09
CA SER A 35 10.78 -16.68 0.70
C SER A 35 9.66 -16.24 -0.24
N ILE A 36 10.01 -16.02 -1.52
CA ILE A 36 9.06 -15.82 -2.62
C ILE A 36 9.52 -16.71 -3.77
N ASP A 37 8.70 -17.71 -4.14
CA ASP A 37 8.92 -18.50 -5.35
C ASP A 37 7.94 -18.09 -6.46
N ALA A 38 8.47 -17.40 -7.46
CA ALA A 38 7.74 -16.97 -8.65
C ALA A 38 8.06 -17.83 -9.90
N SER A 39 8.73 -18.96 -9.75
CA SER A 39 9.22 -19.77 -10.87
C SER A 39 8.09 -20.28 -11.76
N LYS A 40 7.00 -20.77 -11.17
CA LYS A 40 5.81 -21.25 -11.87
C LYS A 40 5.10 -20.12 -12.62
N ALA A 41 4.98 -18.94 -11.98
CA ALA A 41 4.39 -17.77 -12.60
C ALA A 41 5.20 -17.29 -13.81
N ARG A 42 6.53 -17.23 -13.69
CA ARG A 42 7.43 -16.84 -14.79
C ARG A 42 7.40 -17.84 -15.96
N ALA A 43 7.12 -19.10 -15.70
CA ALA A 43 7.03 -20.14 -16.72
C ALA A 43 5.67 -20.20 -17.45
N LEU A 44 4.66 -19.51 -16.94
CA LEU A 44 3.32 -19.52 -17.53
C LEU A 44 3.32 -18.80 -18.89
N PRO A 45 2.86 -19.46 -19.98
CA PRO A 45 2.76 -18.83 -21.30
C PRO A 45 1.89 -17.57 -21.24
N GLY A 46 2.38 -16.48 -21.86
CA GLY A 46 1.67 -15.18 -21.85
C GLY A 46 2.10 -14.25 -20.72
N VAL A 47 2.89 -14.69 -19.76
CA VAL A 47 3.52 -13.82 -18.75
C VAL A 47 4.73 -13.13 -19.36
N TYR A 48 4.77 -11.79 -19.23
CA TYR A 48 5.87 -10.97 -19.73
C TYR A 48 6.93 -10.71 -18.66
N ALA A 49 6.48 -10.45 -17.42
CA ALA A 49 7.39 -10.18 -16.31
C ALA A 49 6.71 -10.49 -14.96
N VAL A 50 7.55 -10.84 -13.99
CA VAL A 50 7.17 -10.91 -12.57
C VAL A 50 8.18 -10.10 -11.79
N LEU A 51 7.70 -9.12 -11.02
CA LEU A 51 8.47 -8.25 -10.16
C LEU A 51 8.29 -8.70 -8.71
N THR A 52 9.40 -8.90 -8.01
CA THR A 52 9.45 -9.13 -6.56
C THR A 52 10.47 -8.17 -5.94
N GLY A 53 10.64 -8.19 -4.63
CA GLY A 53 11.68 -7.41 -3.98
C GLY A 53 13.10 -7.70 -4.46
N ALA A 54 13.34 -8.90 -5.00
CA ALA A 54 14.65 -9.31 -5.49
C ALA A 54 15.13 -8.51 -6.72
N GLU A 55 14.22 -8.12 -7.61
CA GLU A 55 14.53 -7.32 -8.80
C GLU A 55 14.81 -5.85 -8.46
N LEU A 56 14.46 -5.41 -7.25
CA LEU A 56 14.51 -4.00 -6.84
C LEU A 56 15.73 -3.62 -5.99
N VAL A 57 16.61 -4.54 -5.69
CA VAL A 57 17.71 -4.38 -4.70
C VAL A 57 18.61 -3.15 -4.95
N ASN A 58 18.76 -2.71 -6.20
CA ASN A 58 19.63 -1.59 -6.55
C ASN A 58 18.85 -0.34 -7.03
N MET A 59 17.58 -0.26 -6.72
CA MET A 59 16.71 0.83 -7.15
C MET A 59 16.22 1.63 -5.93
N GLU A 60 15.88 2.92 -6.14
CA GLU A 60 15.12 3.66 -5.15
C GLU A 60 13.67 3.15 -5.20
N THR A 61 13.29 2.36 -4.20
CA THR A 61 12.06 1.56 -4.21
C THR A 61 10.97 2.11 -3.31
N HIS A 62 11.27 3.15 -2.53
CA HIS A 62 10.34 3.70 -1.55
C HIS A 62 9.78 5.04 -2.02
N TYR A 63 8.50 5.23 -1.79
CA TYR A 63 7.78 6.46 -2.08
C TYR A 63 6.96 6.92 -0.87
N GLY A 64 6.48 8.15 -0.90
CA GLY A 64 5.69 8.79 0.16
C GLY A 64 5.82 10.30 0.05
N SER A 65 4.82 11.04 0.51
CA SER A 65 4.81 12.51 0.45
C SER A 65 5.73 13.14 1.50
N ASP A 66 5.67 12.65 2.71
CA ASP A 66 6.47 13.15 3.85
C ASP A 66 7.61 12.21 4.20
N LYS A 67 7.27 10.93 4.39
CA LYS A 67 8.24 9.86 4.61
C LYS A 67 8.19 8.92 3.43
N LYS A 68 9.36 8.58 2.89
CA LYS A 68 9.49 7.55 1.85
C LYS A 68 9.57 6.18 2.52
N ASP A 69 8.46 5.73 3.08
CA ASP A 69 8.35 4.50 3.87
C ASP A 69 7.51 3.41 3.20
N ARG A 70 6.95 3.70 2.02
CA ARG A 70 6.16 2.74 1.23
C ARG A 70 7.02 2.15 0.12
N PRO A 71 7.35 0.87 0.16
CA PRO A 71 8.03 0.20 -0.96
C PRO A 71 7.06 -0.02 -2.12
N ILE A 72 7.59 -0.10 -3.35
CA ILE A 72 6.82 -0.45 -4.56
C ILE A 72 6.19 -1.84 -4.41
N VAL A 73 6.97 -2.81 -3.90
CA VAL A 73 6.51 -4.10 -3.37
C VAL A 73 7.26 -4.37 -2.08
N ALA A 74 6.66 -5.09 -1.16
CA ALA A 74 7.24 -5.38 0.15
C ALA A 74 8.58 -6.11 0.01
N MET A 75 9.59 -5.63 0.72
CA MET A 75 10.95 -6.18 0.74
C MET A 75 11.25 -6.68 2.15
N GLY A 76 11.29 -7.99 2.33
CA GLY A 76 11.64 -8.63 3.59
C GLY A 76 10.56 -8.59 4.69
N LYS A 77 9.64 -7.62 4.66
CA LYS A 77 8.58 -7.48 5.68
C LYS A 77 7.33 -6.87 5.07
N VAL A 78 6.16 -7.41 5.44
CA VAL A 78 4.85 -6.79 5.20
C VAL A 78 4.37 -6.06 6.44
N ARG A 79 3.67 -4.94 6.27
CA ARG A 79 3.31 -3.97 7.30
C ARG A 79 1.82 -3.75 7.44
N PHE A 80 1.03 -4.22 6.44
CA PHE A 80 -0.43 -4.21 6.48
C PHE A 80 -0.99 -5.29 5.57
N GLN A 81 -2.18 -5.77 5.88
CA GLN A 81 -2.89 -6.71 5.02
C GLN A 81 -3.22 -6.05 3.67
N GLY A 82 -2.85 -6.72 2.59
CA GLY A 82 -3.01 -6.19 1.24
C GLY A 82 -1.77 -5.45 0.70
N GLU A 83 -0.67 -5.34 1.47
CA GLU A 83 0.59 -4.78 0.95
C GLU A 83 1.08 -5.65 -0.22
N PRO A 84 1.39 -5.05 -1.39
CA PRO A 84 1.89 -5.83 -2.53
C PRO A 84 3.23 -6.49 -2.20
N VAL A 85 3.35 -7.79 -2.42
CA VAL A 85 4.60 -8.57 -2.26
C VAL A 85 5.23 -8.94 -3.60
N ALA A 86 4.42 -8.95 -4.67
CA ALA A 86 4.87 -9.12 -6.04
C ALA A 86 3.90 -8.44 -7.01
N ALA A 87 4.35 -8.30 -8.26
CA ALA A 87 3.52 -7.84 -9.37
C ALA A 87 3.78 -8.70 -10.61
N VAL A 88 2.73 -8.96 -11.38
CA VAL A 88 2.79 -9.71 -12.63
C VAL A 88 2.36 -8.81 -13.78
N ALA A 89 3.02 -8.92 -14.92
CA ALA A 89 2.58 -8.35 -16.19
C ALA A 89 2.39 -9.48 -17.21
N ALA A 90 1.21 -9.54 -17.85
CA ALA A 90 0.87 -10.59 -18.80
C ALA A 90 0.08 -10.06 -20.01
N ILE A 91 -0.15 -10.92 -20.98
CA ILE A 91 -0.82 -10.61 -22.24
C ILE A 91 -2.29 -10.20 -22.06
N ASP A 92 -2.94 -10.72 -21.02
CA ASP A 92 -4.32 -10.39 -20.64
C ASP A 92 -4.50 -10.51 -19.12
N LEU A 93 -5.63 -10.01 -18.62
CA LEU A 93 -5.91 -9.98 -17.19
C LEU A 93 -6.05 -11.40 -16.61
N GLN A 94 -6.66 -12.33 -17.32
CA GLN A 94 -6.87 -13.71 -16.88
C GLN A 94 -5.52 -14.42 -16.68
N THR A 95 -4.59 -14.24 -17.62
CA THR A 95 -3.22 -14.77 -17.50
C THR A 95 -2.46 -14.12 -16.35
N ALA A 96 -2.62 -12.79 -16.14
CA ALA A 96 -1.99 -12.09 -15.02
C ALA A 96 -2.52 -12.60 -13.67
N GLU A 97 -3.82 -12.84 -13.54
CA GLU A 97 -4.45 -13.39 -12.34
C GLU A 97 -3.99 -14.82 -12.07
N ALA A 98 -4.04 -15.69 -13.08
CA ALA A 98 -3.55 -17.06 -12.95
C ALA A 98 -2.07 -17.12 -12.56
N ALA A 99 -1.24 -16.25 -13.12
CA ALA A 99 0.17 -16.17 -12.74
C ALA A 99 0.36 -15.66 -11.32
N ALA A 100 -0.43 -14.68 -10.87
CA ALA A 100 -0.37 -14.18 -9.50
C ALA A 100 -0.70 -15.28 -8.47
N GLU A 101 -1.65 -16.17 -8.77
CA GLU A 101 -2.00 -17.32 -7.92
C GLU A 101 -0.89 -18.39 -7.85
N LEU A 102 0.01 -18.42 -8.82
CA LEU A 102 1.15 -19.36 -8.85
C LEU A 102 2.37 -18.86 -8.06
N ILE A 103 2.34 -17.65 -7.54
CA ILE A 103 3.42 -17.11 -6.72
C ILE A 103 3.24 -17.61 -5.28
N GLU A 104 4.19 -18.38 -4.81
CA GLU A 104 4.22 -18.93 -3.47
C GLU A 104 5.05 -18.01 -2.57
N VAL A 105 4.45 -17.56 -1.46
CA VAL A 105 5.14 -16.67 -0.49
C VAL A 105 5.07 -17.32 0.88
N GLU A 106 6.23 -17.46 1.51
CA GLU A 106 6.33 -17.93 2.88
C GLU A 106 6.53 -16.76 3.83
N TYR A 107 5.82 -16.81 4.95
CA TYR A 107 5.82 -15.76 5.94
C TYR A 107 6.15 -16.29 7.34
N GLU A 108 6.84 -15.48 8.12
CA GLU A 108 6.92 -15.60 9.57
C GLU A 108 6.06 -14.48 10.16
N GLU A 109 4.93 -14.86 10.79
CA GLU A 109 3.95 -13.91 11.32
C GLU A 109 4.54 -13.13 12.51
N LEU A 110 4.32 -11.82 12.52
CA LEU A 110 4.71 -10.91 13.58
C LEU A 110 3.49 -10.36 14.30
N SER A 111 3.70 -9.87 15.53
CA SER A 111 2.64 -9.17 16.26
C SER A 111 2.19 -7.93 15.49
N ALA A 112 0.88 -7.79 15.34
CA ALA A 112 0.24 -6.65 14.68
C ALA A 112 -0.64 -5.89 15.67
N ALA A 113 -0.60 -4.56 15.61
CA ALA A 113 -1.54 -3.70 16.33
C ALA A 113 -2.79 -3.48 15.47
N SER A 114 -3.97 -3.67 16.06
CA SER A 114 -5.26 -3.51 15.37
C SER A 114 -5.89 -2.13 15.54
N ASP A 115 -5.40 -1.35 16.49
CA ASP A 115 -5.91 -0.01 16.82
C ASP A 115 -4.79 0.90 17.35
N ILE A 116 -5.11 2.19 17.51
CA ILE A 116 -4.16 3.21 17.98
C ILE A 116 -3.68 2.89 19.40
N ALA A 117 -4.55 2.44 20.28
CA ALA A 117 -4.18 2.18 21.67
C ALA A 117 -3.18 1.02 21.77
N SER A 118 -3.41 -0.07 21.03
CA SER A 118 -2.48 -1.20 20.98
C SER A 118 -1.16 -0.85 20.28
N ALA A 119 -1.20 0.02 19.25
CA ALA A 119 0.00 0.46 18.57
C ALA A 119 0.91 1.36 19.42
N LEU A 120 0.33 2.13 20.37
CA LEU A 120 1.04 3.05 21.26
C LEU A 120 1.28 2.47 22.65
N ALA A 121 0.84 1.24 22.92
CA ALA A 121 1.08 0.59 24.20
C ALA A 121 2.58 0.39 24.47
N GLU A 122 2.97 0.38 25.75
CA GLU A 122 4.34 0.09 26.14
C GLU A 122 4.74 -1.32 25.68
N GLY A 123 5.86 -1.42 24.96
CA GLY A 123 6.34 -2.67 24.40
C GLY A 123 5.67 -3.11 23.10
N ALA A 124 4.79 -2.28 22.50
CA ALA A 124 4.22 -2.56 21.18
C ALA A 124 5.31 -2.71 20.11
N ALA A 125 5.19 -3.76 19.30
CA ALA A 125 6.13 -3.98 18.20
C ALA A 125 6.02 -2.85 17.17
N PRO A 126 7.13 -2.21 16.76
CA PRO A 126 7.08 -1.16 15.77
C PRO A 126 6.86 -1.73 14.37
N ILE A 127 5.96 -1.13 13.61
CA ILE A 127 5.72 -1.48 12.21
C ILE A 127 6.84 -0.94 11.31
N HIS A 128 7.26 0.30 11.53
CA HIS A 128 8.46 0.92 10.93
C HIS A 128 9.53 1.09 12.02
N ASP A 129 10.31 2.17 12.00
CA ASP A 129 11.24 2.51 13.08
C ASP A 129 10.48 2.91 14.37
N SER A 130 9.23 3.35 14.22
CA SER A 130 8.32 3.79 15.26
C SER A 130 6.88 3.64 14.79
N ASN A 131 5.94 3.50 15.74
CA ASN A 131 4.49 3.54 15.44
C ASN A 131 3.96 4.99 15.38
N TRP A 132 4.79 5.99 15.65
CA TRP A 132 4.46 7.39 15.46
C TRP A 132 4.73 7.80 14.01
N CYS A 133 3.67 8.21 13.32
CA CYS A 133 3.79 8.72 11.94
C CYS A 133 4.28 10.16 11.94
N HIS A 134 3.54 11.03 12.65
CA HIS A 134 3.82 12.45 12.80
C HIS A 134 3.43 12.91 14.19
N GLU A 135 4.19 13.91 14.69
CA GLU A 135 3.84 14.65 15.87
C GLU A 135 3.93 16.13 15.53
N TYR A 136 2.83 16.84 15.74
CA TYR A 136 2.76 18.30 15.57
C TYR A 136 2.44 18.95 16.89
N GLY A 137 3.32 19.86 17.32
CA GLY A 137 3.05 20.76 18.43
C GLY A 137 2.60 22.13 17.90
N TYR A 138 1.53 22.64 18.43
CA TYR A 138 1.09 24.00 18.18
C TYR A 138 0.72 24.66 19.50
N GLU A 139 1.38 25.77 19.81
CA GLU A 139 1.17 26.52 21.06
C GLU A 139 0.91 27.98 20.75
N TRP A 140 -0.09 28.56 21.39
CA TRP A 140 -0.43 29.97 21.27
C TRP A 140 -0.78 30.56 22.63
N GLY A 141 -0.08 31.63 23.04
CA GLY A 141 -0.25 32.28 24.33
C GLY A 141 0.33 31.48 25.50
N ASP A 142 -0.14 31.77 26.71
CA ASP A 142 0.23 31.05 27.93
C ASP A 142 -0.91 30.11 28.32
N VAL A 143 -0.78 28.84 27.94
CA VAL A 143 -1.82 27.82 28.12
C VAL A 143 -2.02 27.54 29.61
N ASP A 144 -0.97 27.44 30.39
CA ASP A 144 -1.03 27.13 31.82
C ASP A 144 -1.73 28.24 32.61
N GLU A 145 -1.44 29.50 32.32
CA GLU A 145 -2.12 30.62 32.94
C GLU A 145 -3.59 30.71 32.51
N ALA A 146 -3.88 30.40 31.24
CA ALA A 146 -5.26 30.32 30.75
C ALA A 146 -6.08 29.26 31.48
N PHE A 147 -5.54 28.06 31.70
CA PHE A 147 -6.20 27.03 32.49
C PHE A 147 -6.46 27.44 33.94
N LYS A 148 -5.50 28.11 34.58
CA LYS A 148 -5.67 28.64 35.96
C LYS A 148 -6.76 29.69 36.06
N ALA A 149 -6.99 30.46 34.98
CA ALA A 149 -7.98 31.53 34.92
C ALA A 149 -9.39 31.03 34.55
N CYS A 150 -9.56 29.77 34.19
CA CYS A 150 -10.85 29.22 33.82
C CYS A 150 -11.74 28.91 35.01
N ASP A 151 -13.01 29.31 34.96
CA ASP A 151 -14.02 28.93 35.96
C ASP A 151 -14.37 27.45 35.94
N ARG A 152 -14.26 26.82 34.75
CA ARG A 152 -14.54 25.38 34.54
C ARG A 152 -13.65 24.84 33.43
N ILE A 153 -13.20 23.60 33.62
CA ILE A 153 -12.44 22.84 32.62
C ILE A 153 -13.26 21.61 32.28
N TYR A 154 -13.38 21.32 31.00
CA TYR A 154 -13.99 20.11 30.46
C TYR A 154 -12.93 19.35 29.70
N GLU A 155 -12.83 18.05 29.95
CA GLU A 155 -11.91 17.13 29.27
C GLU A 155 -12.71 15.92 28.79
N ASP A 156 -12.66 15.67 27.49
CA ASP A 156 -13.36 14.58 26.85
C ASP A 156 -12.46 13.91 25.82
N THR A 157 -12.64 12.60 25.64
CA THR A 157 -11.96 11.82 24.61
C THR A 157 -12.95 11.41 23.51
N PHE A 158 -12.64 11.78 22.28
CA PHE A 158 -13.46 11.45 21.11
C PHE A 158 -12.72 10.42 20.24
N THR A 159 -13.42 9.34 19.87
CA THR A 159 -12.86 8.27 19.02
C THR A 159 -13.64 8.18 17.73
N PHE A 160 -12.93 8.11 16.61
CA PHE A 160 -13.49 7.91 15.28
C PHE A 160 -12.92 6.62 14.67
N PRO A 161 -13.77 5.75 14.11
CA PRO A 161 -13.27 4.62 13.33
C PRO A 161 -12.60 5.14 12.05
N MET A 162 -11.70 4.33 11.50
CA MET A 162 -11.17 4.59 10.17
C MET A 162 -12.31 4.65 9.15
N VAL A 163 -12.33 5.71 8.35
CA VAL A 163 -13.33 5.94 7.31
C VAL A 163 -12.68 5.79 5.94
N TYR A 164 -13.28 4.96 5.10
CA TYR A 164 -12.90 4.80 3.70
C TYR A 164 -13.84 5.59 2.80
N HIS A 165 -13.29 6.26 1.78
CA HIS A 165 -14.08 7.15 0.91
C HIS A 165 -15.08 6.41 0.01
N TYR A 166 -14.89 5.12 -0.21
CA TYR A 166 -15.70 4.29 -1.12
C TYR A 166 -15.94 4.96 -2.47
N ALA A 167 -14.84 5.42 -3.10
CA ALA A 167 -14.91 5.91 -4.46
C ALA A 167 -15.49 4.84 -5.38
N MET A 168 -16.44 5.20 -6.24
CA MET A 168 -17.08 4.24 -7.15
C MET A 168 -16.14 3.80 -8.27
N GLU A 169 -15.20 4.65 -8.65
CA GLU A 169 -14.15 4.32 -9.62
C GLU A 169 -13.05 3.50 -8.94
N PRO A 170 -12.73 2.29 -9.44
CA PRO A 170 -11.59 1.51 -8.96
C PRO A 170 -10.27 2.23 -9.23
N HIS A 171 -9.29 2.04 -8.35
CA HIS A 171 -7.93 2.50 -8.63
C HIS A 171 -7.34 1.70 -9.78
N SER A 172 -7.01 2.40 -10.86
CA SER A 172 -6.37 1.83 -12.05
C SER A 172 -5.36 2.83 -12.61
N CYS A 173 -4.41 2.33 -13.38
CA CYS A 173 -3.39 3.14 -14.01
C CYS A 173 -3.03 2.51 -15.36
N VAL A 174 -2.92 3.34 -16.39
CA VAL A 174 -2.38 2.95 -17.69
C VAL A 174 -1.12 3.75 -17.91
N ALA A 175 0.00 3.07 -18.13
CA ALA A 175 1.29 3.70 -18.36
C ALA A 175 1.90 3.26 -19.68
N SER A 176 2.53 4.19 -20.40
CA SER A 176 3.23 3.92 -21.65
C SER A 176 4.48 4.78 -21.81
N PHE A 177 5.46 4.28 -22.52
CA PHE A 177 6.60 5.08 -22.94
C PHE A 177 6.35 5.69 -24.33
N GLU A 178 6.55 7.00 -24.45
CA GLU A 178 6.58 7.76 -25.70
C GLU A 178 8.03 8.26 -25.90
N GLY A 179 8.88 7.45 -26.54
CA GLY A 179 10.33 7.68 -26.60
C GLY A 179 10.96 7.51 -25.21
N ASP A 180 11.51 8.58 -24.65
CA ASP A 180 12.13 8.65 -23.31
C ASP A 180 11.18 9.16 -22.21
N ARG A 181 9.94 9.44 -22.54
CA ARG A 181 8.93 9.96 -21.61
C ARG A 181 7.97 8.87 -21.18
N LEU A 182 7.76 8.77 -19.86
CA LEU A 182 6.68 7.97 -19.29
C LEU A 182 5.41 8.81 -19.25
N ARG A 183 4.36 8.30 -19.86
CA ARG A 183 2.99 8.81 -19.76
C ARG A 183 2.20 7.89 -18.83
N VAL A 184 1.48 8.49 -17.88
CA VAL A 184 0.60 7.81 -16.92
C VAL A 184 -0.76 8.46 -16.94
#